data_7b36632936e206bb71c641cc129487c4
#
_entry.id   7b36632936e206bb71c641cc129487c4
#
_cell.length_a   1.000
_cell.length_b   1.000
_cell.length_c   1.000
_cell.angle_alpha   90.00
_cell.angle_beta   90.00
_cell.angle_gamma   90.00
#
_symmetry.space_group_name_H-M   'P 1'
#
loop_
_entity.id
_entity.type
_entity.pdbx_description
1 polymer ?
#
loop_
_entity_poly.entity_id
_entity_poly.type
_entity_poly.pdbx_seq_one_letter_code
_entity_poly.pdbx_strand_id
1 'polypeptide(L)'
;MPYTRFSKFQNKNFVRARPVCKVVRFDAGEVGKLFEYDLHLITKGSLQIRDTALESARQCSGRVLEKTLGKTGYFMQIQVYPHHVLRENAMATGAGADRMSTGMARSFGKAVGVAAQVKKGQTLFLVKINKPNLELARRALKRAAGKLPCPCAIIVEKMAVASKLPIASKIAA
;
A
#
# COMPACT_ATOMS: atom_id res chain seq x y z
N MET A 1 -11.25 10.92 4.47
CA MET A 1 -10.88 11.88 3.41
C MET A 1 -9.51 11.52 2.85
N PRO A 2 -9.29 11.58 1.53
CA PRO A 2 -7.96 11.43 0.97
C PRO A 2 -7.11 12.64 1.35
N TYR A 3 -5.88 12.41 1.81
CA TYR A 3 -4.92 13.48 2.08
C TYR A 3 -4.28 13.90 0.76
N THR A 4 -4.71 15.02 0.19
CA THR A 4 -4.25 15.51 -1.12
C THR A 4 -3.12 16.54 -1.01
N ARG A 5 -2.90 17.15 0.15
CA ARG A 5 -1.80 18.08 0.36
C ARG A 5 -0.49 17.34 0.58
N PHE A 6 0.49 17.61 -0.26
CA PHE A 6 1.83 17.04 -0.19
C PHE A 6 2.83 18.09 0.28
N SER A 7 3.80 17.67 1.09
CA SER A 7 4.99 18.47 1.25
C SER A 7 5.79 18.44 -0.06
N LYS A 8 6.24 19.60 -0.54
CA LYS A 8 7.13 19.68 -1.72
C LYS A 8 8.47 18.98 -1.47
N PHE A 9 8.86 18.86 -0.22
CA PHE A 9 10.12 18.27 0.20
C PHE A 9 9.87 16.94 0.92
N GLN A 10 10.08 15.85 0.24
CA GLN A 10 9.86 14.51 0.75
C GLN A 10 10.69 14.20 2.01
N ASN A 11 11.89 14.78 2.10
CA ASN A 11 12.84 14.57 3.20
C ASN A 11 12.63 15.50 4.40
N LYS A 12 11.77 16.52 4.28
CA LYS A 12 11.62 17.57 5.30
C LYS A 12 10.26 17.49 5.98
N ASN A 13 10.01 16.39 6.69
CA ASN A 13 8.78 16.28 7.49
C ASN A 13 8.81 17.15 8.77
N PHE A 14 9.99 17.60 9.18
CA PHE A 14 10.21 18.40 10.39
C PHE A 14 9.63 17.82 11.68
N VAL A 15 9.53 16.51 11.76
CA VAL A 15 8.92 15.79 12.88
C VAL A 15 10.01 15.06 13.66
N ARG A 16 10.07 15.29 14.98
CA ARG A 16 11.06 14.64 15.86
C ARG A 16 10.74 13.16 16.08
N ALA A 17 9.45 12.82 16.21
CA ALA A 17 9.00 11.45 16.43
C ALA A 17 8.16 10.97 15.26
N ARG A 18 8.46 9.79 14.74
CA ARG A 18 7.69 9.13 13.68
C ARG A 18 6.69 8.16 14.31
N PRO A 19 5.39 8.25 13.98
CA PRO A 19 4.41 7.26 14.40
C PRO A 19 4.73 5.87 13.84
N VAL A 20 4.36 4.83 14.59
CA VAL A 20 4.54 3.44 14.16
C VAL A 20 3.67 3.15 12.96
N CYS A 21 4.26 2.56 11.91
CA CYS A 21 3.55 2.12 10.73
C CYS A 21 2.68 0.90 11.03
N LYS A 22 1.42 0.93 10.62
CA LYS A 22 0.47 -0.19 10.80
C LYS A 22 0.70 -1.33 9.80
N VAL A 23 1.39 -1.07 8.69
CA VAL A 23 1.76 -2.11 7.73
C VAL A 23 3.04 -2.79 8.21
N VAL A 24 2.90 -4.00 8.74
CA VAL A 24 4.02 -4.78 9.26
C VAL A 24 4.58 -5.74 8.21
N ARG A 25 3.70 -6.31 7.37
CA ARG A 25 4.06 -7.27 6.33
C ARG A 25 3.74 -6.71 4.96
N PHE A 26 4.76 -6.61 4.12
CA PHE A 26 4.62 -6.17 2.72
C PHE A 26 4.41 -7.33 1.78
N ASP A 27 5.01 -8.48 2.09
CA ASP A 27 4.91 -9.71 1.33
C ASP A 27 4.03 -10.73 2.05
N ALA A 28 3.22 -11.46 1.30
CA ALA A 28 2.37 -12.53 1.80
C ALA A 28 2.27 -13.66 0.75
N GLY A 29 2.19 -14.89 1.23
CA GLY A 29 2.18 -16.08 0.39
C GLY A 29 3.57 -16.65 0.16
N GLU A 30 3.76 -17.38 -0.92
CA GLU A 30 5.01 -18.10 -1.24
C GLU A 30 5.99 -17.19 -1.98
N VAL A 31 7.11 -16.87 -1.34
CA VAL A 31 8.19 -16.07 -1.92
C VAL A 31 9.10 -16.97 -2.76
N GLY A 32 9.40 -16.54 -3.98
CA GLY A 32 10.34 -17.26 -4.87
C GLY A 32 9.70 -18.30 -5.80
N LYS A 33 8.42 -18.63 -5.62
CA LYS A 33 7.68 -19.47 -6.56
C LYS A 33 7.40 -18.72 -7.85
N LEU A 34 7.57 -19.39 -8.97
CA LEU A 34 7.23 -18.88 -10.28
C LEU A 34 5.73 -19.05 -10.53
N PHE A 35 5.09 -17.97 -10.95
CA PHE A 35 3.69 -17.93 -11.32
C PHE A 35 3.53 -17.47 -12.76
N GLU A 36 2.43 -17.84 -13.40
CA GLU A 36 2.18 -17.54 -14.82
C GLU A 36 1.66 -16.12 -15.04
N TYR A 37 0.94 -15.56 -14.07
CA TYR A 37 0.24 -14.28 -14.21
C TYR A 37 0.55 -13.35 -13.05
N ASP A 38 0.81 -12.09 -13.41
CA ASP A 38 0.97 -10.97 -12.49
C ASP A 38 -0.25 -10.04 -12.62
N LEU A 39 -0.91 -9.77 -11.50
CA LEU A 39 -2.02 -8.83 -11.44
C LEU A 39 -1.58 -7.60 -10.66
N HIS A 40 -1.67 -6.46 -11.30
CA HIS A 40 -1.32 -5.16 -10.74
C HIS A 40 -2.58 -4.36 -10.40
N LEU A 41 -2.71 -3.92 -9.14
CA LEU A 41 -3.70 -2.93 -8.74
C LEU A 41 -3.09 -1.54 -8.86
N ILE A 42 -3.54 -0.76 -9.83
CA ILE A 42 -2.97 0.55 -10.18
C ILE A 42 -3.95 1.66 -9.78
N THR A 43 -3.40 2.75 -9.24
CA THR A 43 -4.20 3.94 -8.91
C THR A 43 -4.46 4.81 -10.14
N LYS A 44 -5.68 5.36 -10.24
CA LYS A 44 -6.05 6.33 -11.29
C LYS A 44 -5.81 7.79 -10.90
N GLY A 45 -5.45 8.06 -9.64
CA GLY A 45 -5.23 9.41 -9.13
C GLY A 45 -3.96 9.56 -8.33
N SER A 46 -3.48 10.80 -8.16
CA SER A 46 -2.36 11.13 -7.28
C SER A 46 -2.89 11.56 -5.91
N LEU A 47 -2.47 10.88 -4.84
CA LEU A 47 -2.93 11.15 -3.47
C LEU A 47 -2.01 10.53 -2.43
N GLN A 48 -2.33 10.77 -1.16
CA GLN A 48 -1.69 10.08 -0.04
C GLN A 48 -2.64 9.02 0.52
N ILE A 49 -2.14 7.80 0.68
CA ILE A 49 -2.88 6.67 1.23
C ILE A 49 -2.33 6.37 2.62
N ARG A 50 -3.20 6.41 3.63
CA ARG A 50 -2.80 6.09 5.01
C ARG A 50 -2.39 4.61 5.11
N ASP A 51 -1.45 4.35 6.02
CA ASP A 51 -1.00 3.00 6.38
C ASP A 51 -2.16 2.10 6.82
N THR A 52 -3.13 2.63 7.57
CA THR A 52 -4.34 1.89 8.00
C THR A 52 -5.18 1.41 6.82
N ALA A 53 -5.29 2.21 5.74
CA ALA A 53 -6.02 1.82 4.54
C ALA A 53 -5.28 0.73 3.77
N LEU A 54 -3.95 0.84 3.64
CA LEU A 54 -3.11 -0.19 3.03
C LEU A 54 -3.20 -1.51 3.78
N GLU A 55 -3.11 -1.48 5.11
CA GLU A 55 -3.21 -2.69 5.92
C GLU A 55 -4.60 -3.34 5.83
N SER A 56 -5.67 -2.55 5.87
CA SER A 56 -7.04 -3.04 5.68
C SER A 56 -7.23 -3.68 4.31
N ALA A 57 -6.68 -3.09 3.25
CA ALA A 57 -6.71 -3.64 1.90
C ALA A 57 -5.93 -4.97 1.82
N ARG A 58 -4.71 -5.02 2.41
CA ARG A 58 -3.90 -6.23 2.49
C ARG A 58 -4.64 -7.36 3.18
N GLN A 59 -5.21 -7.11 4.36
CA GLN A 59 -5.93 -8.13 5.12
C GLN A 59 -7.17 -8.64 4.39
N CYS A 60 -7.96 -7.75 3.77
CA CYS A 60 -9.15 -8.14 3.03
C CYS A 60 -8.82 -8.99 1.79
N SER A 61 -7.78 -8.62 1.04
CA SER A 61 -7.35 -9.39 -0.14
C SER A 61 -6.67 -10.70 0.26
N GLY A 62 -5.77 -10.66 1.25
CA GLY A 62 -5.07 -11.84 1.75
C GLY A 62 -6.04 -12.91 2.28
N ARG A 63 -7.06 -12.52 3.05
CA ARG A 63 -8.07 -13.46 3.56
C ARG A 63 -8.82 -14.19 2.44
N VAL A 64 -9.11 -13.51 1.32
CA VAL A 64 -9.77 -14.14 0.17
C VAL A 64 -8.86 -15.15 -0.51
N LEU A 65 -7.60 -14.81 -0.71
CA LEU A 65 -6.62 -15.68 -1.35
C LEU A 65 -6.26 -16.86 -0.47
N GLU A 66 -5.96 -16.62 0.81
CA GLU A 66 -5.53 -17.65 1.75
C GLU A 66 -6.63 -18.70 2.03
N LYS A 67 -7.89 -18.27 2.13
CA LYS A 67 -9.02 -19.18 2.36
C LYS A 67 -9.19 -20.22 1.25
N THR A 68 -8.87 -19.86 0.01
CA THR A 68 -9.14 -20.69 -1.15
C THR A 68 -7.89 -21.41 -1.66
N LEU A 69 -6.74 -20.73 -1.64
CA LEU A 69 -5.48 -21.23 -2.24
C LEU A 69 -4.47 -21.73 -1.20
N GLY A 70 -4.73 -21.48 0.09
CA GLY A 70 -3.73 -21.69 1.13
C GLY A 70 -2.55 -20.72 0.99
N LYS A 71 -1.50 -20.92 1.78
CA LYS A 71 -0.32 -20.01 1.81
C LYS A 71 0.61 -20.15 0.61
N THR A 72 0.63 -21.33 -0.02
CA THR A 72 1.56 -21.67 -1.11
C THR A 72 0.99 -21.45 -2.52
N GLY A 73 -0.29 -21.09 -2.61
CA GLY A 73 -1.00 -20.98 -3.90
C GLY A 73 -0.92 -19.59 -4.55
N TYR A 74 -0.36 -18.61 -3.88
CA TYR A 74 -0.26 -17.23 -4.36
C TYR A 74 0.95 -16.52 -3.78
N PHE A 75 1.31 -15.39 -4.40
CA PHE A 75 2.21 -14.39 -3.82
C PHE A 75 1.54 -13.02 -3.94
N MET A 76 1.54 -12.24 -2.87
CA MET A 76 1.01 -10.87 -2.85
C MET A 76 2.01 -9.93 -2.22
N GLN A 77 2.23 -8.78 -2.85
CA GLN A 77 3.17 -7.77 -2.39
C GLN A 77 2.54 -6.37 -2.43
N ILE A 78 2.81 -5.58 -1.39
CA ILE A 78 2.51 -4.14 -1.37
C ILE A 78 3.70 -3.39 -1.98
N GLN A 79 3.46 -2.67 -3.08
CA GLN A 79 4.50 -1.97 -3.84
C GLN A 79 4.80 -0.56 -3.33
N VAL A 80 4.02 -0.07 -2.36
CA VAL A 80 4.14 1.29 -1.83
C VAL A 80 4.44 1.28 -0.34
N TYR A 81 5.32 2.18 0.09
CA TYR A 81 5.70 2.31 1.49
C TYR A 81 5.17 3.63 2.09
N PRO A 82 4.48 3.60 3.25
CA PRO A 82 3.99 4.80 3.92
C PRO A 82 5.12 5.52 4.67
N HIS A 83 5.88 6.35 3.96
CA HIS A 83 7.03 7.08 4.51
C HIS A 83 6.73 8.50 4.97
N HIS A 84 5.64 9.12 4.47
CA HIS A 84 5.29 10.50 4.80
C HIS A 84 4.54 10.56 6.13
N VAL A 85 4.97 11.44 7.04
CA VAL A 85 4.30 11.64 8.33
C VAL A 85 3.19 12.66 8.19
N LEU A 86 1.97 12.24 8.53
CA LEU A 86 0.80 13.11 8.57
C LEU A 86 0.75 13.85 9.90
N ARG A 87 0.57 15.15 9.83
CA ARG A 87 0.43 16.03 10.99
C ARG A 87 -0.97 16.63 11.02
N GLU A 88 -1.48 16.83 12.20
CA GLU A 88 -2.76 17.48 12.43
C GLU A 88 -2.65 18.47 13.59
N ASN A 89 -3.12 19.71 13.37
CA ASN A 89 -3.35 20.66 14.41
C ASN A 89 -4.86 20.64 14.75
N ALA A 90 -5.20 19.91 15.80
CA ALA A 90 -6.58 19.78 16.24
C ALA A 90 -7.03 21.10 16.86
N MET A 91 -7.98 21.78 16.22
CA MET A 91 -8.63 22.96 16.73
C MET A 91 -10.06 22.60 17.16
N ALA A 92 -10.40 22.92 18.42
CA ALA A 92 -11.76 22.82 18.88
C ALA A 92 -12.59 23.98 18.32
N THR A 93 -13.85 23.70 17.98
CA THR A 93 -14.83 24.69 17.53
C THR A 93 -16.02 24.66 18.49
N GLY A 94 -16.47 25.84 18.93
CA GLY A 94 -17.61 25.98 19.84
C GLY A 94 -17.26 26.74 21.11
N ALA A 95 -18.24 26.84 22.02
CA ALA A 95 -18.08 27.52 23.31
C ALA A 95 -17.00 26.83 24.15
N GLY A 96 -16.00 27.58 24.62
CA GLY A 96 -14.87 27.07 25.40
C GLY A 96 -13.74 26.46 24.54
N ALA A 97 -13.73 26.65 23.22
CA ALA A 97 -12.68 26.18 22.32
C ALA A 97 -11.29 26.76 22.67
N ASP A 98 -11.23 27.98 23.17
CA ASP A 98 -10.05 28.69 23.66
C ASP A 98 -9.40 27.98 24.86
N ARG A 99 -10.17 27.29 25.69
CA ARG A 99 -9.66 26.49 26.82
C ARG A 99 -9.07 25.16 26.40
N MET A 100 -9.51 24.63 25.26
CA MET A 100 -9.13 23.28 24.78
C MET A 100 -8.06 23.30 23.69
N SER A 101 -7.92 24.38 22.96
CA SER A 101 -6.95 24.52 21.88
C SER A 101 -6.29 25.90 21.86
N THR A 102 -5.00 25.93 21.48
CA THR A 102 -4.22 27.18 21.37
C THR A 102 -4.54 27.93 20.05
N GLY A 103 -5.50 27.45 19.26
CA GLY A 103 -5.81 27.99 17.93
C GLY A 103 -4.64 27.88 16.98
N MET A 104 -4.41 28.94 16.18
CA MET A 104 -3.33 29.00 15.20
C MET A 104 -2.02 29.56 15.76
N ALA A 105 -1.93 29.98 17.02
CA ALA A 105 -0.73 30.54 17.63
C ALA A 105 0.46 29.56 17.63
N ARG A 106 0.17 28.25 17.74
CA ARG A 106 1.13 27.14 17.58
C ARG A 106 0.60 26.16 16.56
N SER A 107 0.55 26.58 15.31
CA SER A 107 -0.12 25.84 14.21
C SER A 107 0.63 24.60 13.73
N PHE A 108 1.87 24.37 14.16
CA PHE A 108 2.60 23.16 13.79
C PHE A 108 1.95 21.93 14.40
N GLY A 109 1.34 21.10 13.55
CA GLY A 109 0.58 19.93 13.98
C GLY A 109 1.42 18.86 14.67
N LYS A 110 0.75 18.04 15.49
CA LYS A 110 1.32 16.81 16.06
C LYS A 110 1.24 15.68 15.04
N ALA A 111 2.22 14.76 15.05
CA ALA A 111 2.22 13.59 14.19
C ALA A 111 1.07 12.65 14.58
N VAL A 112 0.20 12.34 13.61
CA VAL A 112 -1.00 11.49 13.80
C VAL A 112 -0.83 10.11 13.19
N GLY A 113 -0.11 10.01 12.07
CA GLY A 113 0.09 8.75 11.36
C GLY A 113 1.05 8.89 10.20
N VAL A 114 1.16 7.83 9.42
CA VAL A 114 1.99 7.80 8.22
C VAL A 114 1.16 7.50 6.98
N ALA A 115 1.63 7.96 5.83
CA ALA A 115 0.98 7.74 4.54
C ALA A 115 1.98 7.51 3.41
N ALA A 116 1.57 6.73 2.42
CA ALA A 116 2.29 6.57 1.18
C ALA A 116 1.85 7.65 0.19
N GLN A 117 2.82 8.35 -0.41
CA GLN A 117 2.58 9.28 -1.50
C GLN A 117 2.54 8.50 -2.82
N VAL A 118 1.40 8.54 -3.50
CA VAL A 118 1.16 7.75 -4.70
C VAL A 118 0.88 8.66 -5.88
N LYS A 119 1.50 8.36 -7.02
CA LYS A 119 1.27 9.03 -8.31
C LYS A 119 0.24 8.27 -9.12
N LYS A 120 -0.45 8.97 -10.03
CA LYS A 120 -1.33 8.35 -11.03
C LYS A 120 -0.55 7.29 -11.83
N GLY A 121 -1.14 6.11 -12.01
CA GLY A 121 -0.52 4.99 -12.73
C GLY A 121 0.44 4.14 -11.89
N GLN A 122 0.63 4.45 -10.61
CA GLN A 122 1.51 3.67 -9.74
C GLN A 122 0.81 2.41 -9.23
N THR A 123 1.54 1.29 -9.25
CA THR A 123 1.08 0.02 -8.69
C THR A 123 1.07 0.08 -7.17
N LEU A 124 -0.04 -0.33 -6.57
CA LEU A 124 -0.24 -0.40 -5.12
C LEU A 124 -0.01 -1.82 -4.60
N PHE A 125 -0.63 -2.79 -5.27
CA PHE A 125 -0.55 -4.21 -4.94
C PHE A 125 -0.18 -5.01 -6.18
N LEU A 126 0.71 -5.97 -5.99
CA LEU A 126 1.05 -7.00 -6.95
C LEU A 126 0.54 -8.34 -6.41
N VAL A 127 -0.16 -9.10 -7.23
CA VAL A 127 -0.57 -10.48 -6.92
C VAL A 127 -0.11 -11.38 -8.04
N LYS A 128 0.65 -12.43 -7.69
CA LYS A 128 1.13 -13.44 -8.63
C LYS A 128 0.38 -14.75 -8.41
N ILE A 129 -0.15 -15.33 -9.46
CA ILE A 129 -0.95 -16.56 -9.42
C ILE A 129 -0.90 -17.34 -10.74
N ASN A 130 -1.41 -18.57 -10.72
CA ASN A 130 -1.58 -19.39 -11.90
C ASN A 130 -2.95 -19.15 -12.57
N LYS A 131 -3.04 -19.50 -13.85
CA LYS A 131 -4.22 -19.30 -14.71
C LYS A 131 -5.57 -19.68 -14.10
N PRO A 132 -5.77 -20.87 -13.45
CA PRO A 132 -7.08 -21.25 -12.95
C PRO A 132 -7.64 -20.33 -11.87
N ASN A 133 -6.77 -19.56 -11.19
CA ASN A 133 -7.14 -18.73 -10.04
C ASN A 133 -7.25 -17.23 -10.37
N LEU A 134 -7.22 -16.86 -11.65
CA LEU A 134 -7.26 -15.46 -12.11
C LEU A 134 -8.49 -14.69 -11.60
N GLU A 135 -9.67 -15.32 -11.67
CA GLU A 135 -10.91 -14.66 -11.23
C GLU A 135 -10.92 -14.43 -9.71
N LEU A 136 -10.37 -15.40 -8.97
CA LEU A 136 -10.24 -15.26 -7.51
C LEU A 136 -9.34 -14.07 -7.15
N ALA A 137 -8.21 -13.92 -7.84
CA ALA A 137 -7.32 -12.77 -7.61
C ALA A 137 -7.97 -11.44 -8.00
N ARG A 138 -8.71 -11.38 -9.12
CA ARG A 138 -9.50 -10.20 -9.49
C ARG A 138 -10.50 -9.84 -8.40
N ARG A 139 -11.19 -10.82 -7.83
CA ARG A 139 -12.13 -10.63 -6.70
C ARG A 139 -11.42 -10.11 -5.47
N ALA A 140 -10.24 -10.65 -5.13
CA ALA A 140 -9.43 -10.20 -4.01
C ALA A 140 -8.97 -8.75 -4.17
N LEU A 141 -8.42 -8.39 -5.35
CA LEU A 141 -7.99 -7.03 -5.67
C LEU A 141 -9.17 -6.03 -5.73
N LYS A 142 -10.34 -6.45 -6.20
CA LYS A 142 -11.54 -5.61 -6.17
C LYS A 142 -11.97 -5.28 -4.74
N ARG A 143 -11.87 -6.25 -3.81
CA ARG A 143 -12.11 -6.00 -2.38
C ARG A 143 -11.06 -5.08 -1.76
N ALA A 144 -9.78 -5.23 -2.15
CA ALA A 144 -8.72 -4.32 -1.74
C ALA A 144 -8.98 -2.90 -2.21
N ALA A 145 -9.37 -2.71 -3.48
CA ALA A 145 -9.72 -1.41 -4.06
C ALA A 145 -10.82 -0.69 -3.27
N GLY A 146 -11.82 -1.42 -2.77
CA GLY A 146 -12.88 -0.87 -1.92
C GLY A 146 -12.43 -0.34 -0.55
N LYS A 147 -11.19 -0.65 -0.11
CA LYS A 147 -10.59 -0.13 1.12
C LYS A 147 -9.65 1.06 0.89
N LEU A 148 -9.40 1.38 -0.36
CA LEU A 148 -8.53 2.48 -0.75
C LEU A 148 -9.33 3.75 -1.06
N PRO A 149 -8.78 4.94 -0.78
CA PRO A 149 -9.49 6.22 -0.97
C PRO A 149 -9.46 6.71 -2.44
N CYS A 150 -9.10 5.87 -3.39
CA CYS A 150 -8.96 6.24 -4.80
C CYS A 150 -9.57 5.20 -5.72
N PRO A 151 -10.04 5.62 -6.90
CA PRO A 151 -10.38 4.68 -7.96
C PRO A 151 -9.13 3.95 -8.43
N CYS A 152 -9.23 2.62 -8.55
CA CYS A 152 -8.14 1.75 -8.98
C CYS A 152 -8.53 1.01 -10.28
N ALA A 153 -7.51 0.57 -11.00
CA ALA A 153 -7.64 -0.34 -12.14
C ALA A 153 -6.84 -1.62 -11.86
N ILE A 154 -7.32 -2.75 -12.37
CA ILE A 154 -6.62 -4.03 -12.31
C ILE A 154 -6.07 -4.32 -13.69
N ILE A 155 -4.75 -4.46 -13.81
CA ILE A 155 -4.06 -4.87 -15.02
C ILE A 155 -3.57 -6.30 -14.81
N VAL A 156 -3.73 -7.15 -15.81
CA VAL A 156 -3.29 -8.54 -15.80
C VAL A 156 -2.22 -8.70 -16.86
N GLU A 157 -1.06 -9.13 -16.45
CA GLU A 157 0.08 -9.41 -17.33
C GLU A 157 0.38 -10.90 -17.29
N LYS A 158 0.60 -11.49 -18.46
CA LYS A 158 1.10 -12.85 -18.56
C LYS A 158 2.61 -12.79 -18.52
N MET A 159 3.21 -13.43 -17.52
CA MET A 159 4.65 -13.56 -17.48
C MET A 159 5.07 -14.55 -18.57
N ALA A 160 5.85 -14.07 -19.55
CA ALA A 160 6.60 -14.98 -20.39
C ALA A 160 7.53 -15.76 -19.44
N VAL A 161 7.38 -17.08 -19.38
CA VAL A 161 8.32 -17.95 -18.68
C VAL A 161 9.61 -17.90 -19.49
N ALA A 162 10.38 -16.83 -19.30
CA ALA A 162 11.76 -16.81 -19.71
C ALA A 162 12.44 -17.88 -18.87
N SER A 163 12.85 -18.95 -19.53
CA SER A 163 13.74 -19.95 -18.98
C SER A 163 14.93 -19.27 -18.35
N LYS A 164 14.86 -19.02 -17.04
CA LYS A 164 16.04 -18.65 -16.28
C LYS A 164 16.90 -19.89 -16.23
N LEU A 165 17.82 -19.98 -17.17
CA LEU A 165 19.01 -20.81 -17.05
C LEU A 165 19.60 -20.57 -15.66
N PRO A 166 19.92 -21.61 -14.89
CA PRO A 166 20.53 -21.46 -13.58
C PRO A 166 21.85 -20.71 -13.74
N ILE A 167 22.02 -19.66 -12.96
CA ILE A 167 23.31 -18.98 -12.78
C ILE A 167 24.18 -19.89 -11.93
N ALA A 168 24.67 -20.97 -12.53
CA ALA A 168 25.58 -21.91 -11.92
C ALA A 168 26.60 -22.33 -13.00
N SER A 169 27.42 -21.39 -13.50
CA SER A 169 28.68 -21.71 -14.17
C SER A 169 29.50 -20.45 -14.51
N LYS A 170 29.76 -19.59 -13.52
CA LYS A 170 30.81 -18.57 -13.65
C LYS A 170 31.58 -18.37 -12.35
N ILE A 171 31.94 -19.48 -11.71
CA ILE A 171 32.99 -19.48 -10.68
C ILE A 171 33.82 -20.75 -10.99
N ALA A 172 34.58 -20.73 -12.04
CA ALA A 172 35.73 -21.58 -12.30
C ALA A 172 36.38 -21.11 -13.60
N ALA A 173 37.24 -20.13 -13.50
CA ALA A 173 38.41 -19.88 -14.33
C ALA A 173 39.20 -18.73 -13.71
#